data_0574d6757b944f4cef109acc136b61f2
#
_entry.id   0574d6757b944f4cef109acc136b61f2
#
_cell.length_a   1.000
_cell.length_b   1.000
_cell.length_c   1.000
_cell.angle_alpha   90.00
_cell.angle_beta   90.00
_cell.angle_gamma   90.00
#
_symmetry.space_group_name_H-M   'P 1'
#
loop_
_entity.id
_entity.type
_entity.pdbx_description
1 polymer ?
#
loop_
_entity_poly.entity_id
_entity_poly.type
_entity_poly.pdbx_seq_one_letter_code
_entity_poly.pdbx_strand_id
1 'polypeptide(L)'
;MIHAYNEQYLNDAMSNLGEAFDFARNVCQIGLDDFLGMMVSSGIATLFESGTPKYVSGMSGTELVLNVLRKKGIIMENVSAQVEYDCSPEYWTGWIVAYFQWHTGRSFQSIREVLSMQEILRLYPTLHEFSEDRAVDTLNSIILKKALPTRLQARRKNCMLTQRQLCEQSGVNIRMIQQYENRSRDINNAAGATLRALAQALSCRIEDIMEFYVG
;
A
#
# COMPACT_ATOMS: atom_id res chain seq x y z
N MET A 1 7.33 22.32 -4.71
CA MET A 1 6.53 21.10 -4.97
C MET A 1 5.08 21.52 -5.05
N ILE A 2 4.28 21.00 -5.96
CA ILE A 2 2.86 21.34 -6.07
C ILE A 2 2.09 20.27 -5.30
N HIS A 3 1.48 20.65 -4.17
CA HIS A 3 0.64 19.76 -3.38
C HIS A 3 -0.75 19.59 -4.02
N ALA A 4 -1.47 18.52 -3.63
CA ALA A 4 -2.75 18.17 -4.26
C ALA A 4 -3.84 19.25 -4.05
N TYR A 5 -3.84 19.92 -2.88
CA TYR A 5 -4.76 20.99 -2.52
C TYR A 5 -4.13 21.93 -1.48
N ASN A 6 -4.87 22.97 -1.09
CA ASN A 6 -4.39 24.00 -0.15
C ASN A 6 -4.06 23.39 1.22
N GLU A 7 -2.88 23.71 1.74
CA GLU A 7 -2.34 23.23 3.01
C GLU A 7 -3.25 23.54 4.21
N GLN A 8 -4.07 24.57 4.14
CA GLN A 8 -5.03 24.90 5.22
C GLN A 8 -5.99 23.75 5.56
N TYR A 9 -6.26 22.84 4.62
CA TYR A 9 -7.12 21.65 4.82
C TYR A 9 -6.35 20.40 5.24
N LEU A 10 -5.01 20.45 5.27
CA LEU A 10 -4.19 19.26 5.43
C LEU A 10 -4.46 18.56 6.77
N ASN A 11 -4.40 19.29 7.88
CA ASN A 11 -4.60 18.69 9.21
C ASN A 11 -5.99 18.06 9.35
N ASP A 12 -7.02 18.73 8.86
CA ASP A 12 -8.38 18.19 8.88
C ASP A 12 -8.48 16.93 8.02
N ALA A 13 -7.91 16.95 6.82
CA ALA A 13 -7.92 15.81 5.92
C ALA A 13 -7.19 14.59 6.52
N MET A 14 -6.05 14.82 7.16
CA MET A 14 -5.30 13.78 7.85
C MET A 14 -6.10 13.19 9.01
N SER A 15 -6.69 14.04 9.85
CA SER A 15 -7.56 13.63 10.96
C SER A 15 -8.78 12.86 10.45
N ASN A 16 -9.46 13.37 9.44
CA ASN A 16 -10.65 12.74 8.86
C ASN A 16 -10.35 11.35 8.28
N LEU A 17 -9.27 11.21 7.52
CA LEU A 17 -8.93 9.91 6.95
C LEU A 17 -8.40 8.94 8.01
N GLY A 18 -7.70 9.45 9.02
CA GLY A 18 -7.29 8.70 10.20
C GLY A 18 -8.50 8.12 10.94
N GLU A 19 -9.45 8.98 11.34
CA GLU A 19 -10.71 8.57 11.97
C GLU A 19 -11.51 7.60 11.09
N ALA A 20 -11.56 7.85 9.77
CA ALA A 20 -12.27 6.98 8.84
C ALA A 20 -11.67 5.56 8.80
N PHE A 21 -10.34 5.44 8.78
CA PHE A 21 -9.68 4.14 8.76
C PHE A 21 -9.89 3.40 10.07
N ASP A 22 -9.74 4.09 11.19
CA ASP A 22 -10.00 3.53 12.51
C ASP A 22 -11.44 3.03 12.63
N PHE A 23 -12.41 3.87 12.33
CA PHE A 23 -13.84 3.54 12.40
C PHE A 23 -14.22 2.40 11.44
N ALA A 24 -13.72 2.43 10.20
CA ALA A 24 -13.97 1.36 9.23
C ALA A 24 -13.45 0.01 9.74
N ARG A 25 -12.26 -0.03 10.33
CA ARG A 25 -11.65 -1.26 10.81
C ARG A 25 -12.22 -1.74 12.14
N ASN A 26 -12.23 -0.87 13.13
CA ASN A 26 -12.47 -1.26 14.54
C ASN A 26 -13.97 -1.31 14.87
N VAL A 27 -14.79 -0.49 14.23
CA VAL A 27 -16.23 -0.45 14.46
C VAL A 27 -17.00 -1.20 13.36
N CYS A 28 -16.73 -0.88 12.09
CA CYS A 28 -17.45 -1.51 10.97
C CYS A 28 -16.88 -2.88 10.56
N GLN A 29 -15.74 -3.31 11.11
CA GLN A 29 -15.05 -4.58 10.79
C GLN A 29 -14.70 -4.74 9.29
N ILE A 30 -14.46 -3.61 8.61
CA ILE A 30 -14.09 -3.57 7.19
C ILE A 30 -12.56 -3.50 7.09
N GLY A 31 -11.96 -4.31 6.19
CA GLY A 31 -10.53 -4.24 5.91
C GLY A 31 -10.14 -2.87 5.31
N LEU A 32 -8.96 -2.34 5.67
CA LEU A 32 -8.51 -1.01 5.21
C LEU A 32 -8.39 -0.92 3.68
N ASP A 33 -7.89 -1.97 3.04
CA ASP A 33 -7.81 -2.05 1.58
C ASP A 33 -9.20 -2.09 0.93
N ASP A 34 -10.16 -2.78 1.56
CA ASP A 34 -11.55 -2.84 1.10
C ASP A 34 -12.23 -1.49 1.25
N PHE A 35 -12.06 -0.83 2.41
CA PHE A 35 -12.62 0.50 2.65
C PHE A 35 -12.09 1.52 1.64
N LEU A 36 -10.77 1.58 1.43
CA LEU A 36 -10.19 2.47 0.43
C LEU A 36 -10.70 2.14 -0.99
N GLY A 37 -10.87 0.85 -1.30
CA GLY A 37 -11.49 0.40 -2.56
C GLY A 37 -12.93 0.88 -2.72
N MET A 38 -13.73 0.84 -1.64
CA MET A 38 -15.10 1.38 -1.64
C MET A 38 -15.09 2.91 -1.79
N MET A 39 -14.19 3.62 -1.12
CA MET A 39 -14.02 5.07 -1.24
C MET A 39 -13.70 5.48 -2.69
N VAL A 40 -12.79 4.75 -3.36
CA VAL A 40 -12.46 4.95 -4.77
C VAL A 40 -13.68 4.67 -5.66
N SER A 41 -14.28 3.50 -5.54
CA SER A 41 -15.38 3.08 -6.41
C SER A 41 -16.70 3.85 -6.19
N SER A 42 -16.84 4.55 -5.06
CA SER A 42 -17.97 5.47 -4.79
C SER A 42 -17.77 6.88 -5.38
N GLY A 43 -16.57 7.19 -5.89
CA GLY A 43 -16.18 8.52 -6.36
C GLY A 43 -15.87 9.53 -5.24
N ILE A 44 -15.97 9.13 -3.97
CA ILE A 44 -15.64 10.03 -2.84
C ILE A 44 -14.13 10.28 -2.78
N ALA A 45 -13.31 9.30 -3.13
CA ALA A 45 -11.86 9.45 -3.20
C ALA A 45 -11.43 10.64 -4.07
N THR A 46 -11.99 10.76 -5.27
CA THR A 46 -11.66 11.88 -6.19
C THR A 46 -12.03 13.24 -5.60
N LEU A 47 -13.15 13.33 -4.86
CA LEU A 47 -13.56 14.57 -4.20
C LEU A 47 -12.64 14.93 -3.03
N PHE A 48 -12.19 13.94 -2.29
CA PHE A 48 -11.20 14.11 -1.21
C PHE A 48 -9.84 14.53 -1.77
N GLU A 49 -9.34 13.82 -2.78
CA GLU A 49 -8.06 14.07 -3.46
C GLU A 49 -7.96 15.49 -4.05
N SER A 50 -9.08 16.02 -4.51
CA SER A 50 -9.17 17.38 -5.04
C SER A 50 -9.30 18.47 -3.95
N GLY A 51 -9.28 18.08 -2.67
CA GLY A 51 -9.43 19.02 -1.56
C GLY A 51 -10.82 19.65 -1.47
N THR A 52 -11.87 18.94 -1.93
CA THR A 52 -13.25 19.44 -1.80
C THR A 52 -13.58 19.65 -0.32
N PRO A 53 -13.86 20.91 0.15
CA PRO A 53 -13.95 21.22 1.58
C PRO A 53 -14.90 20.34 2.36
N LYS A 54 -16.01 19.94 1.76
CA LYS A 54 -16.99 19.04 2.36
C LYS A 54 -16.37 17.72 2.84
N TYR A 55 -15.40 17.17 2.10
CA TYR A 55 -14.84 15.85 2.36
C TYR A 55 -13.52 15.89 3.14
N VAL A 56 -12.75 16.97 2.99
CA VAL A 56 -11.47 17.11 3.69
C VAL A 56 -11.60 17.76 5.08
N SER A 57 -12.61 18.64 5.30
CA SER A 57 -12.78 19.34 6.58
C SER A 57 -14.24 19.51 7.03
N GLY A 58 -15.21 19.29 6.14
CA GLY A 58 -16.62 19.57 6.42
C GLY A 58 -17.43 18.40 6.97
N MET A 59 -16.80 17.27 7.28
CA MET A 59 -17.41 16.10 7.93
C MET A 59 -16.35 15.35 8.73
N SER A 60 -16.77 14.57 9.71
CA SER A 60 -15.88 13.66 10.44
C SER A 60 -15.52 12.42 9.63
N GLY A 61 -14.47 11.70 10.05
CA GLY A 61 -14.11 10.42 9.43
C GLY A 61 -15.21 9.38 9.55
N THR A 62 -15.93 9.34 10.66
CA THR A 62 -17.13 8.51 10.84
C THR A 62 -18.19 8.82 9.77
N GLU A 63 -18.52 10.11 9.56
CA GLU A 63 -19.47 10.52 8.53
C GLU A 63 -18.97 10.18 7.13
N LEU A 64 -17.67 10.30 6.89
CA LEU A 64 -17.04 9.91 5.63
C LEU A 64 -17.28 8.42 5.34
N VAL A 65 -17.02 7.53 6.31
CA VAL A 65 -17.30 6.09 6.19
C VAL A 65 -18.75 5.82 5.89
N LEU A 66 -19.67 6.39 6.68
CA LEU A 66 -21.11 6.19 6.49
C LEU A 66 -21.59 6.68 5.11
N ASN A 67 -21.02 7.78 4.60
CA ASN A 67 -21.29 8.24 3.23
C ASN A 67 -20.80 7.27 2.15
N VAL A 68 -19.59 6.71 2.33
CA VAL A 68 -19.05 5.68 1.42
C VAL A 68 -19.95 4.45 1.42
N LEU A 69 -20.31 3.93 2.59
CA LEU A 69 -21.14 2.74 2.74
C LEU A 69 -22.54 2.95 2.15
N ARG A 70 -23.17 4.11 2.42
CA ARG A 70 -24.48 4.47 1.85
C ARG A 70 -24.44 4.49 0.32
N LYS A 71 -23.40 5.06 -0.29
CA LYS A 71 -23.22 5.05 -1.75
C LYS A 71 -23.03 3.65 -2.32
N LYS A 72 -22.52 2.72 -1.51
CA LYS A 72 -22.35 1.31 -1.87
C LYS A 72 -23.61 0.46 -1.57
N GLY A 73 -24.68 1.08 -1.05
CA GLY A 73 -25.92 0.39 -0.66
C GLY A 73 -25.79 -0.43 0.62
N ILE A 74 -24.76 -0.17 1.43
CA ILE A 74 -24.54 -0.83 2.71
C ILE A 74 -25.12 0.09 3.81
N ILE A 75 -26.10 -0.40 4.56
CA ILE A 75 -26.74 0.30 5.66
C ILE A 75 -26.19 -0.28 6.96
N MET A 76 -25.62 0.56 7.79
CA MET A 76 -25.18 0.21 9.15
C MET A 76 -26.20 0.81 10.12
N GLU A 77 -26.91 -0.06 10.84
CA GLU A 77 -27.86 0.37 11.89
C GLU A 77 -27.14 0.45 13.23
N ASN A 78 -27.47 1.49 14.02
CA ASN A 78 -27.00 1.69 15.41
C ASN A 78 -25.48 1.74 15.60
N VAL A 79 -24.74 2.32 14.66
CA VAL A 79 -23.31 2.52 14.80
C VAL A 79 -23.05 3.93 15.33
N SER A 80 -22.58 4.04 16.57
CA SER A 80 -22.11 5.30 17.15
C SER A 80 -20.60 5.42 17.02
N ALA A 81 -20.13 6.64 16.77
CA ALA A 81 -18.69 6.93 16.84
C ALA A 81 -18.20 6.64 18.25
N GLN A 82 -17.18 5.81 18.37
CA GLN A 82 -16.44 5.66 19.62
C GLN A 82 -15.30 6.66 19.57
N VAL A 83 -15.28 7.58 20.53
CA VAL A 83 -14.15 8.50 20.68
C VAL A 83 -13.08 7.75 21.46
N GLU A 84 -12.10 7.18 20.77
CA GLU A 84 -10.89 6.69 21.43
C GLU A 84 -9.87 7.84 21.51
N TYR A 85 -9.28 8.01 22.70
CA TYR A 85 -8.26 9.04 22.94
C TYR A 85 -6.87 8.63 22.46
N ASP A 86 -6.65 7.34 22.18
CA ASP A 86 -5.37 6.82 21.67
C ASP A 86 -5.45 6.56 20.17
N CYS A 87 -4.54 7.17 19.42
CA CYS A 87 -4.44 6.97 17.97
C CYS A 87 -4.04 5.52 17.69
N SER A 88 -4.98 4.73 17.17
CA SER A 88 -4.73 3.35 16.75
C SER A 88 -3.73 3.28 15.58
N PRO A 89 -3.10 2.11 15.33
CA PRO A 89 -2.31 1.89 14.11
C PRO A 89 -3.11 2.14 12.83
N GLU A 90 -4.41 1.87 12.85
CA GLU A 90 -5.34 2.13 11.74
C GLU A 90 -5.56 3.63 11.53
N TYR A 91 -5.74 4.40 12.61
CA TYR A 91 -5.80 5.86 12.55
C TYR A 91 -4.52 6.43 11.93
N TRP A 92 -3.35 6.03 12.45
CA TRP A 92 -2.07 6.48 11.91
C TRP A 92 -1.93 6.13 10.41
N THR A 93 -2.41 4.95 10.00
CA THR A 93 -2.36 4.54 8.60
C THR A 93 -3.18 5.50 7.72
N GLY A 94 -4.39 5.85 8.13
CA GLY A 94 -5.22 6.83 7.41
C GLY A 94 -4.60 8.21 7.39
N TRP A 95 -4.06 8.67 8.54
CA TRP A 95 -3.32 9.92 8.68
C TRP A 95 -2.17 10.03 7.67
N ILE A 96 -1.31 9.02 7.61
CA ILE A 96 -0.15 8.99 6.71
C ILE A 96 -0.58 8.85 5.24
N VAL A 97 -1.62 8.10 4.93
CA VAL A 97 -2.13 7.95 3.56
C VAL A 97 -2.69 9.28 3.05
N ALA A 98 -3.36 10.08 3.90
CA ALA A 98 -3.83 11.42 3.54
C ALA A 98 -2.65 12.37 3.29
N TYR A 99 -1.65 12.37 4.17
CA TYR A 99 -0.44 13.18 3.98
C TYR A 99 0.31 12.79 2.72
N PHE A 100 0.52 11.50 2.49
CA PHE A 100 1.21 10.98 1.31
C PHE A 100 0.49 11.35 0.01
N GLN A 101 -0.86 11.26 0.00
CA GLN A 101 -1.68 11.70 -1.12
C GLN A 101 -1.50 13.18 -1.40
N TRP A 102 -1.64 14.03 -0.38
CA TRP A 102 -1.49 15.49 -0.49
C TRP A 102 -0.10 15.88 -0.95
N HIS A 103 0.94 15.32 -0.35
CA HIS A 103 2.35 15.63 -0.62
C HIS A 103 2.77 15.23 -2.03
N THR A 104 2.32 14.07 -2.52
CA THR A 104 2.74 13.52 -3.82
C THR A 104 1.80 13.85 -4.97
N GLY A 105 0.56 14.28 -4.69
CA GLY A 105 -0.49 14.46 -5.68
C GLY A 105 -0.98 13.17 -6.34
N ARG A 106 -0.60 11.99 -5.81
CA ARG A 106 -1.07 10.70 -6.33
C ARG A 106 -2.53 10.49 -5.98
N SER A 107 -3.29 9.84 -6.87
CA SER A 107 -4.64 9.41 -6.53
C SER A 107 -4.61 8.20 -5.58
N PHE A 108 -5.63 8.04 -4.74
CA PHE A 108 -5.78 6.85 -3.88
C PHE A 108 -5.82 5.56 -4.71
N GLN A 109 -6.40 5.61 -5.91
CA GLN A 109 -6.36 4.48 -6.83
C GLN A 109 -4.91 4.11 -7.18
N SER A 110 -4.07 5.07 -7.56
CA SER A 110 -2.68 4.80 -7.91
C SER A 110 -1.83 4.37 -6.70
N ILE A 111 -2.15 4.86 -5.50
CA ILE A 111 -1.50 4.42 -4.25
C ILE A 111 -1.82 2.96 -3.98
N ARG A 112 -3.11 2.57 -3.99
CA ARG A 112 -3.54 1.19 -3.69
C ARG A 112 -3.09 0.15 -4.73
N GLU A 113 -2.79 0.56 -5.94
CA GLU A 113 -2.23 -0.34 -6.97
C GLU A 113 -0.80 -0.79 -6.66
N VAL A 114 -0.06 0.00 -5.90
CA VAL A 114 1.35 -0.27 -5.59
C VAL A 114 1.61 -0.54 -4.11
N LEU A 115 0.78 -0.02 -3.22
CA LEU A 115 0.88 -0.18 -1.76
C LEU A 115 -0.46 -0.66 -1.21
N SER A 116 -0.48 -1.79 -0.52
CA SER A 116 -1.65 -2.15 0.28
C SER A 116 -1.67 -1.35 1.58
N MET A 117 -2.86 -1.08 2.10
CA MET A 117 -3.01 -0.42 3.40
C MET A 117 -2.43 -1.28 4.52
N GLN A 118 -2.46 -2.60 4.37
CA GLN A 118 -1.84 -3.53 5.30
C GLN A 118 -0.29 -3.41 5.31
N GLU A 119 0.34 -3.11 4.18
CA GLU A 119 1.79 -2.85 4.15
C GLU A 119 2.13 -1.55 4.88
N ILE A 120 1.33 -0.51 4.71
CA ILE A 120 1.52 0.76 5.43
C ILE A 120 1.31 0.57 6.93
N LEU A 121 0.25 -0.15 7.33
CA LEU A 121 -0.05 -0.48 8.72
C LEU A 121 1.13 -1.16 9.43
N ARG A 122 1.84 -2.05 8.74
CA ARG A 122 3.02 -2.74 9.30
C ARG A 122 4.20 -1.81 9.57
N LEU A 123 4.23 -0.62 9.01
CA LEU A 123 5.26 0.39 9.28
C LEU A 123 4.99 1.17 10.57
N TYR A 124 3.79 1.08 11.13
CA TYR A 124 3.40 1.81 12.35
C TYR A 124 4.42 1.67 13.48
N PRO A 125 4.87 0.47 13.90
CA PRO A 125 5.79 0.32 15.03
C PRO A 125 7.12 1.06 14.84
N THR A 126 7.52 1.29 13.58
CA THR A 126 8.80 1.91 13.22
C THR A 126 8.68 3.39 12.88
N LEU A 127 7.51 3.85 12.42
CA LEU A 127 7.39 5.19 11.83
C LEU A 127 6.46 6.13 12.61
N HIS A 128 5.64 5.64 13.55
CA HIS A 128 4.64 6.47 14.22
C HIS A 128 5.24 7.60 15.09
N GLU A 129 6.50 7.47 15.50
CA GLU A 129 7.22 8.51 16.26
C GLU A 129 8.03 9.47 15.38
N PHE A 130 8.08 9.23 14.07
CA PHE A 130 8.80 10.08 13.12
C PHE A 130 7.86 11.06 12.41
N SER A 131 8.47 12.06 11.75
CA SER A 131 7.71 13.01 10.94
C SER A 131 7.05 12.34 9.74
N GLU A 132 5.97 12.96 9.25
CA GLU A 132 5.25 12.53 8.04
C GLU A 132 6.17 12.51 6.82
N ASP A 133 7.12 13.43 6.71
CA ASP A 133 8.10 13.44 5.61
C ASP A 133 8.95 12.18 5.60
N ARG A 134 9.35 11.67 6.77
CA ARG A 134 10.08 10.41 6.87
C ARG A 134 9.25 9.24 6.39
N ALA A 135 7.96 9.24 6.69
CA ALA A 135 7.03 8.23 6.18
C ALA A 135 6.88 8.34 4.66
N VAL A 136 6.76 9.54 4.09
CA VAL A 136 6.73 9.78 2.63
C VAL A 136 7.97 9.23 1.95
N ASP A 137 9.16 9.51 2.47
CA ASP A 137 10.42 9.00 1.91
C ASP A 137 10.47 7.47 1.92
N THR A 138 9.99 6.87 3.02
CA THR A 138 9.91 5.42 3.15
C THR A 138 8.94 4.82 2.13
N LEU A 139 7.73 5.36 2.01
CA LEU A 139 6.72 4.90 1.06
C LEU A 139 7.19 5.06 -0.39
N ASN A 140 7.81 6.19 -0.74
CA ASN A 140 8.40 6.40 -2.06
C ASN A 140 9.52 5.38 -2.35
N SER A 141 10.36 5.07 -1.37
CA SER A 141 11.40 4.05 -1.50
C SER A 141 10.82 2.66 -1.76
N ILE A 142 9.71 2.29 -1.07
CA ILE A 142 9.00 1.02 -1.28
C ILE A 142 8.40 0.97 -2.70
N ILE A 143 7.74 2.05 -3.13
CA ILE A 143 7.16 2.15 -4.48
C ILE A 143 8.26 2.01 -5.54
N LEU A 144 9.37 2.71 -5.38
CA LEU A 144 10.50 2.63 -6.31
C LEU A 144 11.06 1.20 -6.39
N LYS A 145 11.26 0.55 -5.23
CA LYS A 145 11.71 -0.85 -5.18
C LYS A 145 10.75 -1.79 -5.90
N LYS A 146 9.43 -1.56 -5.78
CA LYS A 146 8.40 -2.36 -6.46
C LYS A 146 8.36 -2.10 -7.97
N ALA A 147 8.64 -0.88 -8.40
CA ALA A 147 8.68 -0.50 -9.82
C ALA A 147 9.90 -1.10 -10.56
N LEU A 148 11.01 -1.34 -9.86
CA LEU A 148 12.18 -1.98 -10.44
C LEU A 148 11.94 -3.48 -10.64
N PRO A 149 12.47 -4.07 -11.72
CA PRO A 149 12.43 -5.52 -11.88
C PRO A 149 13.17 -6.19 -10.71
N THR A 150 12.66 -7.34 -10.26
CA THR A 150 13.41 -8.16 -9.30
C THR A 150 14.75 -8.57 -9.89
N ARG A 151 15.74 -8.86 -9.04
CA ARG A 151 17.05 -9.32 -9.50
C ARG A 151 16.94 -10.60 -10.31
N LEU A 152 16.06 -11.54 -9.90
CA LEU A 152 15.73 -12.73 -10.67
C LEU A 152 15.20 -12.37 -12.06
N GLN A 153 14.22 -11.46 -12.15
CA GLN A 153 13.63 -11.03 -13.42
C GLN A 153 14.67 -10.35 -14.31
N ALA A 154 15.47 -9.44 -13.75
CA ALA A 154 16.52 -8.73 -14.47
C ALA A 154 17.55 -9.74 -15.04
N ARG A 155 18.01 -10.69 -14.21
CA ARG A 155 18.96 -11.72 -14.64
C ARG A 155 18.40 -12.60 -15.74
N ARG A 156 17.14 -13.06 -15.59
CA ARG A 156 16.47 -13.85 -16.63
C ARG A 156 16.36 -13.09 -17.97
N LYS A 157 15.95 -11.81 -17.93
CA LYS A 157 15.86 -10.97 -19.13
C LYS A 157 17.23 -10.76 -19.80
N ASN A 158 18.28 -10.58 -18.99
CA ASN A 158 19.65 -10.48 -19.50
C ASN A 158 20.11 -11.76 -20.19
N CYS A 159 19.62 -12.92 -19.75
CA CYS A 159 19.85 -14.21 -20.41
C CYS A 159 18.88 -14.47 -21.58
N MET A 160 18.05 -13.49 -21.96
CA MET A 160 17.04 -13.58 -23.03
C MET A 160 16.03 -14.74 -22.83
N LEU A 161 15.81 -15.17 -21.60
CA LEU A 161 14.90 -16.27 -21.28
C LEU A 161 13.48 -15.77 -20.97
N THR A 162 12.47 -16.49 -21.46
CA THR A 162 11.10 -16.36 -20.95
C THR A 162 10.96 -17.06 -19.60
N GLN A 163 9.92 -16.76 -18.85
CA GLN A 163 9.63 -17.46 -17.58
C GLN A 163 9.46 -18.98 -17.80
N ARG A 164 8.85 -19.36 -18.92
CA ARG A 164 8.67 -20.77 -19.30
C ARG A 164 10.00 -21.47 -19.58
N GLN A 165 10.87 -20.85 -20.32
CA GLN A 165 12.22 -21.40 -20.59
C GLN A 165 13.05 -21.51 -19.29
N LEU A 166 12.98 -20.52 -18.40
CA LEU A 166 13.62 -20.62 -17.09
C LEU A 166 13.03 -21.76 -16.26
N CYS A 167 11.71 -21.99 -16.28
CA CYS A 167 11.05 -23.13 -15.65
C CYS A 167 11.59 -24.47 -16.21
N GLU A 168 11.66 -24.60 -17.54
CA GLU A 168 12.15 -25.79 -18.22
C GLU A 168 13.63 -26.09 -17.89
N GLN A 169 14.48 -25.07 -17.85
CA GLN A 169 15.92 -25.21 -17.57
C GLN A 169 16.23 -25.45 -16.09
N SER A 170 15.48 -24.79 -15.19
CA SER A 170 15.73 -24.89 -13.75
C SER A 170 14.94 -26.02 -13.08
N GLY A 171 13.88 -26.54 -13.70
CA GLY A 171 12.93 -27.46 -13.06
C GLY A 171 12.06 -26.81 -11.97
N VAL A 172 12.16 -25.50 -11.76
CA VAL A 172 11.38 -24.78 -10.77
C VAL A 172 10.00 -24.43 -11.39
N ASN A 173 8.93 -24.69 -10.62
CA ASN A 173 7.57 -24.45 -11.10
C ASN A 173 7.37 -23.01 -11.55
N ILE A 174 6.74 -22.83 -12.71
CA ILE A 174 6.50 -21.52 -13.33
C ILE A 174 5.74 -20.55 -12.40
N ARG A 175 4.78 -21.05 -11.62
CA ARG A 175 4.05 -20.22 -10.65
C ARG A 175 4.96 -19.67 -9.56
N MET A 176 5.94 -20.46 -9.12
CA MET A 176 6.94 -19.99 -8.15
C MET A 176 7.83 -18.90 -8.75
N ILE A 177 8.29 -19.08 -10.00
CA ILE A 177 9.08 -18.06 -10.71
C ILE A 177 8.26 -16.77 -10.83
N GLN A 178 7.00 -16.85 -11.23
CA GLN A 178 6.09 -15.71 -11.29
C GLN A 178 5.93 -15.02 -9.94
N GLN A 179 5.74 -15.79 -8.87
CA GLN A 179 5.60 -15.27 -7.52
C GLN A 179 6.87 -14.54 -7.03
N TYR A 180 8.05 -15.04 -7.35
CA TYR A 180 9.30 -14.37 -7.04
C TYR A 180 9.48 -13.09 -7.87
N GLU A 181 9.17 -13.11 -9.17
CA GLU A 181 9.34 -11.96 -10.04
C GLU A 181 8.33 -10.83 -9.80
N ASN A 182 7.14 -11.14 -9.31
CA ASN A 182 6.12 -10.14 -8.95
C ASN A 182 6.13 -9.77 -7.45
N ARG A 183 7.11 -10.28 -6.67
CA ARG A 183 7.27 -10.06 -5.22
C ARG A 183 6.11 -10.54 -4.35
N SER A 184 5.18 -11.35 -4.87
CA SER A 184 4.14 -11.98 -4.04
C SER A 184 4.71 -13.07 -3.11
N ARG A 185 5.93 -13.51 -3.39
CA ARG A 185 6.72 -14.39 -2.53
C ARG A 185 8.17 -13.93 -2.50
N ASP A 186 8.73 -13.81 -1.30
CA ASP A 186 10.12 -13.41 -1.12
C ASP A 186 11.07 -14.53 -1.54
N ILE A 187 11.92 -14.25 -2.54
CA ILE A 187 12.92 -15.19 -3.02
C ILE A 187 13.98 -15.52 -1.95
N ASN A 188 14.26 -14.58 -1.03
CA ASN A 188 15.24 -14.81 0.03
C ASN A 188 14.82 -15.91 1.00
N ASN A 189 13.51 -16.21 1.08
CA ASN A 189 12.93 -17.29 1.86
C ASN A 189 12.75 -18.59 1.04
N ALA A 190 13.31 -18.66 -0.18
CA ALA A 190 13.23 -19.87 -0.99
C ALA A 190 14.16 -20.98 -0.44
N ALA A 191 13.75 -22.22 -0.65
CA ALA A 191 14.61 -23.35 -0.31
C ALA A 191 15.95 -23.27 -1.08
N GLY A 192 17.05 -23.60 -0.43
CA GLY A 192 18.39 -23.54 -1.03
C GLY A 192 18.51 -24.34 -2.34
N ALA A 193 17.77 -25.47 -2.46
CA ALA A 193 17.70 -26.23 -3.70
C ALA A 193 17.07 -25.42 -4.85
N THR A 194 16.01 -24.66 -4.57
CA THR A 194 15.34 -23.78 -5.55
C THR A 194 16.26 -22.66 -5.99
N LEU A 195 16.94 -21.98 -5.04
CA LEU A 195 17.89 -20.90 -5.34
C LEU A 195 19.03 -21.42 -6.22
N ARG A 196 19.58 -22.59 -5.88
CA ARG A 196 20.66 -23.23 -6.66
C ARG A 196 20.21 -23.55 -8.09
N ALA A 197 19.02 -24.15 -8.24
CA ALA A 197 18.48 -24.51 -9.55
C ALA A 197 18.28 -23.28 -10.46
N LEU A 198 17.72 -22.18 -9.91
CA LEU A 198 17.56 -20.92 -10.63
C LEU A 198 18.91 -20.29 -11.00
N ALA A 199 19.86 -20.24 -10.05
CA ALA A 199 21.18 -19.67 -10.26
C ALA A 199 21.98 -20.45 -11.33
N GLN A 200 21.91 -21.78 -11.32
CA GLN A 200 22.53 -22.65 -12.33
C GLN A 200 21.94 -22.39 -13.73
N ALA A 201 20.60 -22.37 -13.85
CA ALA A 201 19.92 -22.11 -15.12
C ALA A 201 20.27 -20.71 -15.70
N LEU A 202 20.55 -19.73 -14.82
CA LEU A 202 20.91 -18.37 -15.20
C LEU A 202 22.43 -18.12 -15.26
N SER A 203 23.26 -19.17 -15.04
CA SER A 203 24.73 -19.08 -15.03
C SER A 203 25.23 -17.94 -14.12
N CYS A 204 24.72 -17.87 -12.89
CA CYS A 204 25.06 -16.83 -11.92
C CYS A 204 25.17 -17.39 -10.51
N ARG A 205 25.55 -16.55 -9.54
CA ARG A 205 25.55 -16.91 -8.11
C ARG A 205 24.15 -16.77 -7.53
N ILE A 206 23.89 -17.43 -6.42
CA ILE A 206 22.64 -17.31 -5.68
C ILE A 206 22.40 -15.85 -5.24
N GLU A 207 23.47 -15.17 -4.78
CA GLU A 207 23.43 -13.79 -4.36
C GLU A 207 23.01 -12.83 -5.49
N ASP A 208 23.23 -13.19 -6.75
CA ASP A 208 22.88 -12.38 -7.92
C ASP A 208 21.37 -12.33 -8.17
N ILE A 209 20.61 -13.29 -7.66
CA ILE A 209 19.15 -13.38 -7.81
C ILE A 209 18.40 -13.10 -6.50
N MET A 210 19.08 -13.02 -5.35
CA MET A 210 18.50 -12.63 -4.08
C MET A 210 18.27 -11.12 -4.02
N GLU A 211 17.22 -10.70 -3.32
CA GLU A 211 16.93 -9.27 -3.08
C GLU A 211 17.73 -8.77 -1.88
N PHE A 212 18.35 -7.59 -1.99
CA PHE A 212 18.96 -6.92 -0.86
C PHE A 212 17.96 -5.92 -0.27
N TYR A 213 17.48 -6.22 0.91
CA TYR A 213 16.75 -5.24 1.71
C TYR A 213 17.80 -4.43 2.48
N VAL A 214 18.01 -3.16 2.09
CA VAL A 214 18.72 -2.23 2.93
C VAL A 214 17.77 -1.93 4.10
N GLY A 215 18.13 -2.42 5.27
CA GLY A 215 17.42 -2.16 6.52
C GLY A 215 17.48 -0.68 6.91
#